data_7205ef38ec7826a47d802501902898ff
#
_entry.id   7205ef38ec7826a47d802501902898ff
#
_cell.length_a   1.000
_cell.length_b   1.000
_cell.length_c   1.000
_cell.angle_alpha   90.00
_cell.angle_beta   90.00
_cell.angle_gamma   90.00
#
_symmetry.space_group_name_H-M   'P 1'
#
loop_
_entity.id
_entity.type
_entity.pdbx_description
1 polymer ?
#
loop_
_entity_poly.entity_id
_entity_poly.type
_entity_poly.pdbx_seq_one_letter_code
_entity_poly.pdbx_strand_id
1 'polypeptide(L)'
;MTSLNNINLAHSELLELKNLGMASVNILQAIGINTYEDLAEMGPVMAYCKIKDRGIHVSKVMLYALQGALMDVHWNDLPSDLKTQLVEQVDMQDAKGLTRASA
;
A
#
# COMPACT_ATOMS: atom_id res chain seq x y z
N MET A 1 16.53 6.53 26.63
CA MET A 1 16.13 7.44 25.56
C MET A 1 16.16 6.75 24.22
N THR A 2 17.21 6.04 23.92
CA THR A 2 17.31 5.31 22.65
C THR A 2 16.20 4.29 22.48
N SER A 3 15.76 3.70 23.59
CA SER A 3 14.67 2.73 23.51
C SER A 3 13.36 3.34 23.01
N LEU A 4 13.21 4.65 23.17
CA LEU A 4 12.02 5.34 22.70
C LEU A 4 11.94 5.29 21.17
N ASN A 5 13.08 5.39 20.51
CA ASN A 5 13.10 5.31 19.05
C ASN A 5 12.64 3.95 18.57
N ASN A 6 13.08 2.89 19.26
CA ASN A 6 12.66 1.55 18.90
C ASN A 6 11.16 1.36 19.13
N ILE A 7 10.66 1.94 20.21
CA ILE A 7 9.24 1.88 20.51
C ILE A 7 8.45 2.58 19.41
N ASN A 8 8.92 3.72 18.96
CA ASN A 8 8.25 4.47 17.91
C ASN A 8 8.15 3.67 16.61
N LEU A 9 9.22 2.97 16.27
CA LEU A 9 9.20 2.12 15.08
C LEU A 9 8.22 0.97 15.25
N ALA A 10 8.17 0.38 16.44
CA ALA A 10 7.27 -0.73 16.71
C ALA A 10 5.82 -0.28 16.76
N HIS A 11 5.60 1.00 17.05
CA HIS A 11 4.26 1.55 17.21
C HIS A 11 3.90 2.51 16.08
N SER A 12 4.30 2.16 14.86
CA SER A 12 3.91 2.95 13.68
C SER A 12 2.40 3.12 13.67
N GLU A 13 1.94 4.34 13.35
CA GLU A 13 0.51 4.59 13.25
C GLU A 13 -0.15 3.72 12.20
N LEU A 14 0.61 3.25 11.20
CA LEU A 14 0.09 2.37 10.17
C LEU A 14 -0.43 1.05 10.74
N LEU A 15 0.14 0.59 11.86
CA LEU A 15 -0.30 -0.64 12.51
C LEU A 15 -1.73 -0.55 13.04
N GLU A 16 -2.21 0.67 13.26
CA GLU A 16 -3.56 0.89 13.77
C GLU A 16 -4.59 0.88 12.66
N LEU A 17 -4.16 0.92 11.41
CA LEU A 17 -5.08 0.92 10.29
C LEU A 17 -5.55 -0.50 10.01
N LYS A 18 -6.82 -0.61 9.59
CA LYS A 18 -7.37 -1.91 9.23
C LYS A 18 -6.55 -2.55 8.13
N ASN A 19 -6.46 -3.85 8.16
CA ASN A 19 -5.81 -4.69 7.14
C ASN A 19 -4.29 -4.64 7.16
N LEU A 20 -3.67 -3.78 7.96
CA LEU A 20 -2.22 -3.64 7.95
C LEU A 20 -1.61 -4.26 9.20
N GLY A 21 -0.77 -5.26 8.99
CA GLY A 21 0.02 -5.87 10.06
C GLY A 21 1.48 -5.50 9.90
N MET A 22 2.34 -6.07 10.73
CA MET A 22 3.78 -5.76 10.71
C MET A 22 4.41 -5.94 9.34
N ALA A 23 4.07 -7.04 8.65
CA ALA A 23 4.66 -7.30 7.33
C ALA A 23 4.28 -6.22 6.33
N SER A 24 3.00 -5.84 6.32
CA SER A 24 2.52 -4.80 5.41
C SER A 24 3.16 -3.45 5.73
N VAL A 25 3.25 -3.13 7.01
CA VAL A 25 3.86 -1.86 7.45
C VAL A 25 5.32 -1.81 7.04
N ASN A 26 6.06 -2.90 7.21
CA ASN A 26 7.46 -2.95 6.79
C ASN A 26 7.60 -2.70 5.30
N ILE A 27 6.71 -3.28 4.50
CA ILE A 27 6.72 -3.09 3.06
C ILE A 27 6.46 -1.62 2.71
N LEU A 28 5.46 -1.02 3.36
CA LEU A 28 5.13 0.38 3.10
C LEU A 28 6.27 1.31 3.47
N GLN A 29 6.93 1.04 4.60
CA GLN A 29 8.07 1.85 5.01
C GLN A 29 9.21 1.76 4.00
N ALA A 30 9.37 0.60 3.37
CA ALA A 30 10.39 0.41 2.36
C ALA A 30 10.17 1.31 1.14
N ILE A 31 8.95 1.74 0.88
CA ILE A 31 8.66 2.66 -0.23
C ILE A 31 8.39 4.08 0.25
N GLY A 32 8.73 4.36 1.50
CA GLY A 32 8.66 5.74 2.03
C GLY A 32 7.33 6.13 2.65
N ILE A 33 6.43 5.17 2.86
CA ILE A 33 5.14 5.44 3.50
C ILE A 33 5.24 5.10 4.98
N ASN A 34 5.10 6.12 5.82
CA ASN A 34 5.24 5.98 7.27
C ASN A 34 3.99 6.39 8.02
N THR A 35 3.08 7.12 7.37
CA THR A 35 1.89 7.67 8.03
C THR A 35 0.66 7.43 7.15
N TYR A 36 -0.50 7.61 7.78
CA TYR A 36 -1.76 7.58 7.04
C TYR A 36 -1.76 8.62 5.92
N GLU A 37 -1.26 9.82 6.22
CA GLU A 37 -1.21 10.89 5.22
C GLU A 37 -0.35 10.50 4.03
N ASP A 38 0.80 9.88 4.30
CA ASP A 38 1.67 9.42 3.21
C ASP A 38 0.92 8.46 2.29
N LEU A 39 0.19 7.53 2.89
CA LEU A 39 -0.57 6.55 2.12
C LEU A 39 -1.70 7.23 1.34
N ALA A 40 -2.40 8.16 1.98
CA ALA A 40 -3.49 8.88 1.33
C ALA A 40 -3.01 9.71 0.15
N GLU A 41 -1.87 10.37 0.30
CA GLU A 41 -1.29 11.18 -0.77
C GLU A 41 -0.85 10.33 -1.96
N MET A 42 -0.19 9.22 -1.69
CA MET A 42 0.26 8.35 -2.76
C MET A 42 -0.91 7.59 -3.41
N GLY A 43 -1.85 7.17 -2.59
CA GLY A 43 -2.97 6.35 -3.02
C GLY A 43 -2.60 4.87 -3.13
N PRO A 44 -3.59 3.99 -3.08
CA PRO A 44 -3.34 2.55 -3.04
C PRO A 44 -2.73 2.01 -4.34
N VAL A 45 -3.14 2.55 -5.48
CA VAL A 45 -2.66 2.07 -6.78
C VAL A 45 -1.17 2.35 -6.94
N MET A 46 -0.75 3.59 -6.70
CA MET A 46 0.66 3.94 -6.82
C MET A 46 1.52 3.23 -5.77
N ALA A 47 1.00 3.10 -4.55
CA ALA A 47 1.71 2.39 -3.51
C ALA A 47 1.94 0.93 -3.92
N TYR A 48 0.90 0.29 -4.41
CA TYR A 48 0.99 -1.09 -4.88
C TYR A 48 2.00 -1.24 -6.02
N CYS A 49 1.96 -0.32 -6.99
CA CYS A 49 2.89 -0.34 -8.11
C CYS A 49 4.33 -0.14 -7.65
N LYS A 50 4.56 0.78 -6.71
CA LYS A 50 5.91 1.00 -6.18
C LYS A 50 6.44 -0.22 -5.44
N ILE A 51 5.57 -0.92 -4.73
CA ILE A 51 5.96 -2.17 -4.06
C ILE A 51 6.44 -3.18 -5.08
N LYS A 52 5.68 -3.35 -6.16
CA LYS A 52 6.05 -4.28 -7.23
C LYS A 52 7.34 -3.86 -7.91
N ASP A 53 7.51 -2.55 -8.13
CA ASP A 53 8.72 -2.03 -8.77
C ASP A 53 9.97 -2.32 -7.96
N ARG A 54 9.84 -2.45 -6.66
CA ARG A 54 10.95 -2.81 -5.80
C ARG A 54 11.24 -4.31 -5.81
N GLY A 55 10.47 -5.07 -6.59
CA GLY A 55 10.66 -6.51 -6.66
C GLY A 55 10.00 -7.29 -5.54
N ILE A 56 9.15 -6.63 -4.77
CA ILE A 56 8.44 -7.28 -3.67
C ILE A 56 7.17 -7.92 -4.23
N HIS A 57 7.05 -9.22 -4.03
CA HIS A 57 5.88 -9.96 -4.52
C HIS A 57 4.73 -9.82 -3.55
N VAL A 58 3.64 -9.24 -4.01
CA VAL A 58 2.41 -9.11 -3.23
C VAL A 58 1.22 -9.49 -4.10
N SER A 59 0.18 -10.01 -3.46
CA SER A 59 -1.03 -10.35 -4.17
C SER A 59 -1.95 -9.13 -4.27
N LYS A 60 -3.02 -9.26 -5.03
CA LYS A 60 -4.04 -8.21 -5.13
C LYS A 60 -4.69 -7.89 -3.79
N VAL A 61 -4.63 -8.81 -2.83
CA VAL A 61 -5.12 -8.54 -1.49
C VAL A 61 -4.41 -7.33 -0.89
N MET A 62 -3.10 -7.17 -1.18
CA MET A 62 -2.36 -6.00 -0.71
C MET A 62 -2.99 -4.71 -1.23
N LEU A 63 -3.34 -4.67 -2.51
CA LEU A 63 -4.00 -3.52 -3.11
C LEU A 63 -5.32 -3.21 -2.41
N TYR A 64 -6.13 -4.23 -2.18
CA TYR A 64 -7.41 -4.07 -1.49
C TYR A 64 -7.21 -3.66 -0.04
N ALA A 65 -6.18 -4.21 0.60
CA ALA A 65 -5.87 -3.87 1.99
C ALA A 65 -5.52 -2.40 2.14
N LEU A 66 -4.77 -1.85 1.19
CA LEU A 66 -4.39 -0.44 1.21
C LEU A 66 -5.62 0.45 1.04
N GLN A 67 -6.50 0.11 0.10
CA GLN A 67 -7.73 0.87 -0.09
C GLN A 67 -8.61 0.79 1.14
N GLY A 68 -8.76 -0.41 1.71
CA GLY A 68 -9.56 -0.59 2.90
C GLY A 68 -9.00 0.17 4.10
N ALA A 69 -7.68 0.23 4.21
CA ALA A 69 -7.03 0.98 5.29
C ALA A 69 -7.40 2.46 5.21
N LEU A 70 -7.42 3.02 4.01
CA LEU A 70 -7.79 4.43 3.82
C LEU A 70 -9.25 4.69 4.12
N MET A 71 -10.12 3.73 3.90
CA MET A 71 -11.56 3.86 4.12
C MET A 71 -11.99 3.37 5.50
N ASP A 72 -11.06 2.81 6.28
CA ASP A 72 -11.34 2.18 7.56
C ASP A 72 -12.34 1.04 7.42
N VAL A 73 -12.14 0.20 6.40
CA VAL A 73 -13.01 -0.92 6.06
C VAL A 73 -12.16 -2.15 5.85
N HIS A 74 -12.64 -3.31 6.29
CA HIS A 74 -11.95 -4.58 6.03
C HIS A 74 -11.91 -4.79 4.51
N TRP A 75 -10.75 -5.24 4.01
CA TRP A 75 -10.56 -5.36 2.56
C TRP A 75 -11.59 -6.26 1.90
N ASN A 76 -12.06 -7.27 2.61
CA ASN A 76 -13.04 -8.21 2.08
C ASN A 76 -14.42 -7.57 1.92
N ASP A 77 -14.67 -6.48 2.62
CA ASP A 77 -15.95 -5.77 2.56
C ASP A 77 -15.97 -4.67 1.51
N LEU A 78 -14.89 -4.48 0.78
CA LEU A 78 -14.88 -3.51 -0.31
C LEU A 78 -15.84 -3.95 -1.42
N PRO A 79 -16.58 -3.00 -2.02
CA PRO A 79 -17.47 -3.34 -3.14
C PRO A 79 -16.69 -3.96 -4.29
N SER A 80 -17.33 -4.90 -4.98
CA SER A 80 -16.72 -5.57 -6.14
C SER A 80 -16.31 -4.59 -7.22
N ASP A 81 -17.15 -3.57 -7.45
CA ASP A 81 -16.87 -2.55 -8.47
C ASP A 81 -15.59 -1.81 -8.16
N LEU A 82 -15.39 -1.48 -6.88
CA LEU A 82 -14.18 -0.76 -6.48
C LEU A 82 -12.96 -1.63 -6.66
N LYS A 83 -13.05 -2.90 -6.29
CA LYS A 83 -11.93 -3.83 -6.48
C LYS A 83 -11.55 -3.92 -7.96
N THR A 84 -12.54 -4.01 -8.83
CA THR A 84 -12.30 -4.07 -10.27
C THR A 84 -11.62 -2.79 -10.76
N GLN A 85 -12.09 -1.64 -10.32
CA GLN A 85 -11.49 -0.35 -10.69
C GLN A 85 -10.04 -0.27 -10.25
N LEU A 86 -9.74 -0.73 -9.05
CA LEU A 86 -8.37 -0.70 -8.54
C LEU A 86 -7.43 -1.53 -9.40
N VAL A 87 -7.88 -2.72 -9.77
CA VAL A 87 -7.09 -3.62 -10.63
C VAL A 87 -6.87 -2.99 -12.00
N GLU A 88 -7.92 -2.39 -12.56
CA GLU A 88 -7.80 -1.72 -13.87
C GLU A 88 -6.80 -0.58 -13.82
N GLN A 89 -6.81 0.18 -12.74
CA GLN A 89 -5.87 1.30 -12.58
C GLN A 89 -4.44 0.81 -12.46
N VAL A 90 -4.22 -0.30 -11.77
CA VAL A 90 -2.89 -0.91 -11.68
C VAL A 90 -2.42 -1.34 -13.07
N ASP A 91 -3.30 -1.99 -13.83
CA ASP A 91 -2.96 -2.44 -15.18
C ASP A 91 -2.59 -1.26 -16.07
N MET A 92 -3.28 -0.14 -15.93
CA MET A 92 -2.97 1.06 -16.69
C MET A 92 -1.60 1.62 -16.32
N GLN A 93 -1.24 1.60 -15.04
CA GLN A 93 0.07 2.06 -14.61
C GLN A 93 1.17 1.13 -15.10
N ASP A 94 0.93 -0.16 -15.08
CA ASP A 94 1.90 -1.15 -15.60
C ASP A 94 2.13 -0.92 -17.08
N ALA A 95 1.08 -0.65 -17.85
CA ALA A 95 1.20 -0.38 -19.28
C ALA A 95 2.04 0.88 -19.53
N LYS A 96 1.82 1.92 -18.72
CA LYS A 96 2.62 3.15 -18.83
C LYS A 96 4.08 2.89 -18.50
N GLY A 97 4.32 2.05 -17.47
CA GLY A 97 5.68 1.67 -17.10
C GLY A 97 6.40 0.94 -18.22
N LEU A 98 5.70 0.01 -18.87
CA LEU A 98 6.26 -0.71 -20.01
C LEU A 98 6.58 0.24 -21.16
N THR A 99 5.70 1.18 -21.43
CA THR A 99 5.92 2.17 -22.48
C THR A 99 7.17 2.99 -22.19
N ARG A 100 7.33 3.43 -20.96
CA ARG A 100 8.50 4.19 -20.57
C ARG A 100 9.77 3.35 -20.66
N ALA A 101 9.68 2.09 -20.29
CA ALA A 101 10.83 1.19 -20.36
C ALA A 101 11.26 0.94 -21.79
N SER A 102 10.30 0.95 -22.71
CA SER A 102 10.58 0.74 -24.12
C SER A 102 11.25 1.95 -24.76
N ALA A 103 11.02 3.08 -24.22
CA ALA A 103 11.60 4.31 -24.72
C ALA A 103 13.06 4.42 -24.35
#